data_613a46ef17000e7b42b35c29c277c48d
#
_entry.id   613a46ef17000e7b42b35c29c277c48d
#
_cell.length_a   1.000
_cell.length_b   1.000
_cell.length_c   1.000
_cell.angle_alpha   90.00
_cell.angle_beta   90.00
_cell.angle_gamma   90.00
#
_symmetry.space_group_name_H-M   'P 1'
#
loop_
_entity.id
_entity.type
_entity.pdbx_description
1 polymer ?
#
loop_
_entity_poly.entity_id
_entity_poly.type
_entity_poly.pdbx_seq_one_letter_code
_entity_poly.pdbx_strand_id
1 'polypeptide(L)'
;MKKIVLALMFISLTAQAEERFDSSKHFTQTTTITHVGVDNVTEACNAERTKRGLPTFKQPSAACSFWTQNTCYIITKKKFTLDDLGHETLHCFQGKWH
;
A
#
# COMPACT_ATOMS: atom_id res chain seq x y z
N MET A 1 38.82 2.91 22.56
CA MET A 1 38.12 4.11 22.16
C MET A 1 37.61 4.05 20.73
N LYS A 2 38.41 3.56 19.77
CA LYS A 2 37.97 3.49 18.36
C LYS A 2 36.86 2.48 18.11
N LYS A 3 36.64 1.52 18.99
CA LYS A 3 35.63 0.49 18.85
C LYS A 3 34.19 1.00 19.08
N ILE A 4 34.02 2.09 19.79
CA ILE A 4 32.70 2.66 20.12
C ILE A 4 32.08 3.34 18.90
N VAL A 5 32.89 3.92 18.01
CA VAL A 5 32.41 4.61 16.82
C VAL A 5 31.81 3.64 15.82
N LEU A 6 32.36 2.42 15.71
CA LEU A 6 31.86 1.39 14.79
C LEU A 6 30.48 0.87 15.20
N ALA A 7 30.20 0.77 16.48
CA ALA A 7 28.89 0.33 16.98
C ALA A 7 27.77 1.29 16.62
N LEU A 8 28.04 2.59 16.58
CA LEU A 8 27.06 3.60 16.23
C LEU A 8 26.66 3.55 14.75
N MET A 9 27.57 3.13 13.87
CA MET A 9 27.26 3.03 12.44
C MET A 9 26.30 1.88 12.13
N PHE A 10 26.34 0.79 12.89
CA PHE A 10 25.42 -0.33 12.70
C PHE A 10 23.99 0.00 13.09
N ILE A 11 23.80 0.84 14.10
CA ILE A 11 22.46 1.23 14.55
C ILE A 11 21.72 2.03 13.49
N SER A 12 22.41 2.91 12.76
CA SER A 12 21.78 3.73 11.72
C SER A 12 21.39 2.93 10.50
N LEU A 13 22.01 1.78 10.22
CA LEU A 13 21.66 0.93 9.10
C LEU A 13 20.39 0.11 9.34
N THR A 14 20.07 -0.22 10.57
CA THR A 14 18.87 -0.98 10.90
C THR A 14 17.59 -0.15 10.87
N ALA A 15 17.70 1.16 11.01
CA ALA A 15 16.54 2.06 11.01
C ALA A 15 15.82 2.17 9.66
N GLN A 16 16.43 1.72 8.57
CA GLN A 16 15.86 1.81 7.23
C GLN A 16 14.99 0.61 6.83
N ALA A 17 14.81 -0.36 7.71
CA ALA A 17 14.09 -1.60 7.40
C ALA A 17 12.62 -1.59 7.83
N GLU A 18 12.07 -0.42 8.25
CA GLU A 18 10.77 -0.35 8.92
C GLU A 18 9.56 -0.45 8.00
N GLU A 19 9.72 -0.22 6.69
CA GLU A 19 8.62 -0.22 5.74
C GLU A 19 8.43 -1.55 5.02
N ARG A 20 8.91 -2.64 5.58
CA ARG A 20 8.76 -3.95 4.98
C ARG A 20 7.44 -4.59 5.41
N PHE A 21 6.96 -5.45 4.55
CA PHE A 21 5.80 -6.26 4.87
C PHE A 21 6.05 -7.08 6.14
N ASP A 22 5.16 -6.93 7.08
CA ASP A 22 5.20 -7.68 8.33
C ASP A 22 3.92 -8.52 8.42
N SER A 23 4.04 -9.80 8.16
CA SER A 23 2.90 -10.71 8.15
C SER A 23 2.25 -10.89 9.51
N SER A 24 2.93 -10.47 10.60
CA SER A 24 2.33 -10.48 11.93
C SER A 24 1.29 -9.39 12.12
N LYS A 25 1.30 -8.37 11.26
CA LYS A 25 0.38 -7.23 11.34
C LYS A 25 -0.75 -7.37 10.33
N HIS A 26 -1.59 -8.35 10.54
CA HIS A 26 -2.74 -8.60 9.70
C HIS A 26 -3.98 -7.94 10.33
N PHE A 27 -4.37 -6.78 9.84
CA PHE A 27 -5.43 -5.97 10.44
C PHE A 27 -6.77 -6.04 9.70
N THR A 28 -6.83 -6.69 8.56
CA THR A 28 -8.07 -6.79 7.79
C THR A 28 -8.52 -8.24 7.74
N GLN A 29 -9.82 -8.43 7.47
CA GLN A 29 -10.39 -9.76 7.26
C GLN A 29 -10.48 -10.10 5.77
N THR A 30 -9.55 -9.61 4.98
CA THR A 30 -9.52 -9.85 3.54
C THR A 30 -9.35 -11.34 3.26
N THR A 31 -10.30 -11.93 2.55
CA THR A 31 -10.26 -13.30 2.08
C THR A 31 -10.18 -13.40 0.57
N THR A 32 -10.55 -12.34 -0.13
CA THR A 32 -10.56 -12.28 -1.59
C THR A 32 -9.91 -11.00 -2.06
N ILE A 33 -9.05 -11.09 -3.06
CA ILE A 33 -8.44 -9.93 -3.72
C ILE A 33 -8.92 -9.92 -5.18
N THR A 34 -9.46 -8.79 -5.60
CA THR A 34 -9.85 -8.56 -6.99
C THR A 34 -9.00 -7.43 -7.56
N HIS A 35 -8.32 -7.70 -8.66
CA HIS A 35 -7.45 -6.73 -9.33
C HIS A 35 -8.09 -6.30 -10.65
N VAL A 36 -8.16 -4.99 -10.87
CA VAL A 36 -8.73 -4.38 -12.07
C VAL A 36 -7.73 -3.40 -12.68
N GLY A 37 -7.45 -3.56 -13.97
CA GLY A 37 -6.65 -2.60 -14.73
C GLY A 37 -7.54 -1.63 -15.46
N VAL A 38 -7.25 -0.32 -15.35
CA VAL A 38 -8.03 0.75 -15.98
C VAL A 38 -7.12 1.71 -16.74
N ASP A 39 -7.72 2.51 -17.62
CA ASP A 39 -6.96 3.50 -18.40
C ASP A 39 -6.63 4.73 -17.56
N ASN A 40 -7.57 5.22 -16.76
CA ASN A 40 -7.37 6.40 -15.92
C ASN A 40 -7.53 6.01 -14.44
N VAL A 41 -6.41 5.71 -13.79
CA VAL A 41 -6.40 5.24 -12.41
C VAL A 41 -6.90 6.32 -11.45
N THR A 42 -6.44 7.54 -11.61
CA THR A 42 -6.83 8.64 -10.71
C THR A 42 -8.33 8.85 -10.72
N GLU A 43 -8.94 8.86 -11.91
CA GLU A 43 -10.39 9.03 -12.05
C GLU A 43 -11.14 7.86 -11.39
N ALA A 44 -10.73 6.63 -11.68
CA ALA A 44 -11.36 5.43 -11.12
C ALA A 44 -11.23 5.38 -9.60
N CYS A 45 -10.05 5.67 -9.07
CA CYS A 45 -9.82 5.71 -7.62
C CYS A 45 -10.65 6.80 -6.94
N ASN A 46 -10.72 7.98 -7.53
CA ASN A 46 -11.50 9.09 -6.99
C ASN A 46 -13.00 8.81 -7.02
N ALA A 47 -13.48 8.13 -8.05
CA ALA A 47 -14.88 7.71 -8.11
C ALA A 47 -15.23 6.78 -6.94
N GLU A 48 -14.36 5.84 -6.64
CA GLU A 48 -14.56 4.93 -5.50
C GLU A 48 -14.47 5.65 -4.15
N ARG A 49 -13.56 6.60 -4.03
CA ARG A 49 -13.46 7.41 -2.82
C ARG A 49 -14.72 8.23 -2.59
N THR A 50 -15.25 8.85 -3.63
CA THR A 50 -16.47 9.63 -3.56
C THR A 50 -17.66 8.78 -3.10
N LYS A 51 -17.79 7.56 -3.63
CA LYS A 51 -18.84 6.63 -3.19
C LYS A 51 -18.78 6.33 -1.71
N ARG A 52 -17.59 6.39 -1.11
CA ARG A 52 -17.36 6.07 0.30
C ARG A 52 -17.32 7.30 1.19
N GLY A 53 -17.65 8.46 0.66
CA GLY A 53 -17.60 9.71 1.42
C GLY A 53 -16.19 10.15 1.77
N LEU A 54 -15.18 9.70 1.05
CA LEU A 54 -13.78 10.08 1.27
C LEU A 54 -13.39 11.21 0.32
N PRO A 55 -12.47 12.11 0.73
CA PRO A 55 -11.98 13.14 -0.16
C PRO A 55 -11.20 12.54 -1.33
N THR A 56 -11.28 13.19 -2.48
CA THR A 56 -10.50 12.77 -3.65
C THR A 56 -9.02 13.08 -3.46
N PHE A 57 -8.18 12.35 -4.20
CA PHE A 57 -6.74 12.61 -4.18
C PHE A 57 -6.44 13.96 -4.82
N LYS A 58 -5.54 14.73 -4.21
CA LYS A 58 -5.06 15.99 -4.76
C LYS A 58 -3.99 15.81 -5.83
N GLN A 59 -3.31 14.66 -5.81
CA GLN A 59 -2.26 14.32 -6.75
C GLN A 59 -2.68 13.11 -7.58
N PRO A 60 -2.12 12.93 -8.78
CA PRO A 60 -2.39 11.72 -9.56
C PRO A 60 -2.03 10.46 -8.76
N SER A 61 -2.87 9.45 -8.85
CA SER A 61 -2.68 8.18 -8.17
C SER A 61 -2.19 7.12 -9.16
N ALA A 62 -1.18 6.36 -8.79
CA ALA A 62 -0.69 5.24 -9.59
C ALA A 62 -1.52 3.97 -9.38
N ALA A 63 -2.15 3.84 -8.23
CA ALA A 63 -2.97 2.70 -7.86
C ALA A 63 -3.75 3.04 -6.59
N CYS A 64 -4.76 2.24 -6.28
CA CYS A 64 -5.47 2.34 -5.02
C CYS A 64 -6.08 1.00 -4.64
N SER A 65 -6.44 0.88 -3.36
CA SER A 65 -7.15 -0.28 -2.85
C SER A 65 -8.32 0.18 -1.97
N PHE A 66 -9.35 -0.65 -1.91
CA PHE A 66 -10.51 -0.40 -1.07
C PHE A 66 -11.21 -1.72 -0.79
N TRP A 67 -12.06 -1.70 0.24
CA TRP A 67 -12.71 -2.92 0.72
C TRP A 67 -14.21 -2.83 0.60
N THR A 68 -14.82 -3.95 0.27
CA THR A 68 -16.25 -4.18 0.44
C THR A 68 -16.39 -5.54 1.09
N GLN A 69 -16.86 -5.58 2.34
CA GLN A 69 -16.90 -6.79 3.15
C GLN A 69 -15.50 -7.40 3.26
N ASN A 70 -15.32 -8.66 2.87
CA ASN A 70 -14.05 -9.38 2.95
C ASN A 70 -13.25 -9.34 1.66
N THR A 71 -13.70 -8.58 0.67
CA THR A 71 -13.02 -8.44 -0.61
C THR A 71 -12.24 -7.14 -0.65
N CYS A 72 -10.95 -7.24 -0.98
CA CYS A 72 -10.11 -6.10 -1.25
C CYS A 72 -10.00 -5.91 -2.75
N TYR A 73 -10.32 -4.72 -3.22
CA TYR A 73 -10.22 -4.36 -4.63
C TYR A 73 -8.98 -3.53 -4.85
N ILE A 74 -8.22 -3.88 -5.88
CA ILE A 74 -7.02 -3.13 -6.28
C ILE A 74 -7.25 -2.58 -7.68
N ILE A 75 -7.07 -1.28 -7.86
CA ILE A 75 -7.13 -0.62 -9.15
C ILE A 75 -5.73 -0.18 -9.54
N THR A 76 -5.29 -0.57 -10.72
CA THR A 76 -4.00 -0.17 -11.29
C THR A 76 -4.17 0.23 -12.75
N LYS A 77 -3.11 0.69 -13.39
CA LYS A 77 -3.06 0.77 -14.85
C LYS A 77 -3.19 -0.63 -15.45
N LYS A 78 -3.60 -0.72 -16.70
CA LYS A 78 -3.60 -1.99 -17.43
C LYS A 78 -2.20 -2.57 -17.51
N LYS A 79 -1.20 -1.72 -17.75
CA LYS A 79 0.23 -2.10 -17.65
C LYS A 79 0.76 -1.67 -16.30
N PHE A 80 0.49 -2.45 -15.28
CA PHE A 80 0.91 -2.14 -13.93
C PHE A 80 2.34 -2.61 -13.66
N THR A 81 2.97 -2.05 -12.63
CA THR A 81 4.23 -2.55 -12.11
C THR A 81 3.97 -3.49 -10.94
N LEU A 82 4.91 -4.40 -10.70
CA LEU A 82 4.82 -5.27 -9.54
C LEU A 82 4.92 -4.49 -8.23
N ASP A 83 5.66 -3.37 -8.24
CA ASP A 83 5.74 -2.49 -7.08
C ASP A 83 4.39 -1.89 -6.73
N ASP A 84 3.66 -1.39 -7.70
CA ASP A 84 2.33 -0.82 -7.47
C ASP A 84 1.36 -1.89 -6.96
N LEU A 85 1.36 -3.05 -7.60
CA LEU A 85 0.49 -4.14 -7.19
C LEU A 85 0.84 -4.65 -5.79
N GLY A 86 2.13 -4.80 -5.49
CA GLY A 86 2.60 -5.23 -4.17
C GLY A 86 2.24 -4.24 -3.08
N HIS A 87 2.38 -2.94 -3.35
CA HIS A 87 2.03 -1.89 -2.42
C HIS A 87 0.53 -1.96 -2.06
N GLU A 88 -0.34 -2.09 -3.06
CA GLU A 88 -1.78 -2.17 -2.81
C GLU A 88 -2.19 -3.49 -2.18
N THR A 89 -1.51 -4.59 -2.52
CA THR A 89 -1.72 -5.88 -1.87
C THR A 89 -1.39 -5.79 -0.37
N LEU A 90 -0.35 -5.05 -0.03
CA LEU A 90 0.00 -4.81 1.37
C LEU A 90 -1.14 -4.11 2.12
N HIS A 91 -1.76 -3.11 1.50
CA HIS A 91 -2.94 -2.45 2.07
C HIS A 91 -4.09 -3.44 2.28
N CYS A 92 -4.25 -4.42 1.41
CA CYS A 92 -5.31 -5.41 1.54
C CYS A 92 -5.22 -6.19 2.85
N PHE A 93 -4.01 -6.41 3.36
CA PHE A 93 -3.79 -7.18 4.58
C PHE A 93 -3.54 -6.32 5.81
N GLN A 94 -2.93 -5.18 5.66
CA GLN A 94 -2.55 -4.31 6.77
C GLN A 94 -3.42 -3.06 6.91
N GLY A 95 -4.32 -2.82 5.97
CA GLY A 95 -5.13 -1.62 5.98
C GLY A 95 -4.30 -0.37 5.65
N LYS A 96 -4.70 0.75 6.25
CA LYS A 96 -4.00 2.02 6.01
C LYS A 96 -2.77 2.11 6.92
N TRP A 97 -1.62 1.72 6.40
CA TRP A 97 -0.40 1.62 7.18
C TRP A 97 0.57 2.82 7.01
N HIS A 98 0.30 3.70 6.10
CA HIS A 98 1.11 4.93 5.94
C HIS A 98 0.26 6.19 5.88
#